data_530a9e1c058add505dc20f0ddcfd2386
#
_entry.id   530a9e1c058add505dc20f0ddcfd2386
#
_cell.length_a   1.000
_cell.length_b   1.000
_cell.length_c   1.000
_cell.angle_alpha   90.00
_cell.angle_beta   90.00
_cell.angle_gamma   90.00
#
_symmetry.space_group_name_H-M   'P 1'
#
loop_
_entity.id
_entity.type
_entity.pdbx_description
1 polymer ?
#
loop_
_entity_poly.entity_id
_entity_poly.type
_entity_poly.pdbx_seq_one_letter_code
_entity_poly.pdbx_strand_id
1 'polypeptide(L)'
;MVAIGEKAPNLKLGKWVQGMETNFDKEGDNVKLVEVFQVNCPGCFMYSMPEIINIYQKYKGDGLTVFGVATAFEDYDKNTLENLEMLLTTGEVVGDTKQALSQYGQLDDGKLQFKIPYPVAMDSLVKETGEPSREKMTAFIKNQLPDFDSQPEDYKQQIFERVKTYFKSKEYSAETFEMYSLQGTPSTILVDRKGILRDV
;
A
#
# COMPACT_ATOMS: atom_id res chain seq x y z
N MET A 1 -12.24 0.59 11.18
CA MET A 1 -11.45 -0.55 10.67
C MET A 1 -12.33 -1.29 9.69
N VAL A 2 -11.83 -1.63 8.53
CA VAL A 2 -12.59 -2.39 7.53
C VAL A 2 -12.43 -3.87 7.86
N ALA A 3 -13.55 -4.60 7.96
CA ALA A 3 -13.51 -6.02 8.27
C ALA A 3 -13.78 -6.88 7.03
N ILE A 4 -13.11 -8.02 6.94
CA ILE A 4 -13.39 -9.04 5.91
C ILE A 4 -14.86 -9.48 6.03
N GLY A 5 -15.56 -9.54 4.90
CA GLY A 5 -16.99 -9.84 4.83
C GLY A 5 -17.90 -8.62 4.83
N GLU A 6 -17.37 -7.42 5.07
CA GLU A 6 -18.10 -6.16 5.00
C GLU A 6 -17.89 -5.45 3.65
N LYS A 7 -18.70 -4.43 3.38
CA LYS A 7 -18.56 -3.60 2.18
C LYS A 7 -17.23 -2.85 2.24
N ALA A 8 -16.38 -3.03 1.22
CA ALA A 8 -15.12 -2.33 1.11
C ALA A 8 -15.36 -0.84 0.85
N PRO A 9 -14.83 0.08 1.67
CA PRO A 9 -14.85 1.50 1.37
C PRO A 9 -13.95 1.80 0.17
N ASN A 10 -14.24 2.88 -0.54
CA ASN A 10 -13.36 3.36 -1.60
C ASN A 10 -11.96 3.67 -1.08
N LEU A 11 -10.97 3.40 -1.91
CA LEU A 11 -9.59 3.78 -1.65
C LEU A 11 -9.46 5.30 -1.51
N LYS A 12 -8.58 5.74 -0.63
CA LYS A 12 -8.19 7.14 -0.48
C LYS A 12 -6.96 7.38 -1.34
N LEU A 13 -7.17 7.96 -2.51
CA LEU A 13 -6.12 8.12 -3.50
C LEU A 13 -5.78 9.60 -3.69
N GLY A 14 -4.50 9.86 -3.87
CA GLY A 14 -3.99 11.15 -4.29
C GLY A 14 -4.04 11.29 -5.82
N LYS A 15 -2.88 11.36 -6.46
CA LYS A 15 -2.77 11.51 -7.91
C LYS A 15 -2.77 10.15 -8.63
N TRP A 16 -3.59 10.03 -9.67
CA TRP A 16 -3.45 8.97 -10.67
C TRP A 16 -2.28 9.29 -11.60
N VAL A 17 -1.33 8.37 -11.71
CA VAL A 17 -0.12 8.54 -12.52
C VAL A 17 -0.25 7.78 -13.84
N GLN A 18 -0.96 6.67 -13.84
CA GLN A 18 -1.19 5.84 -15.02
C GLN A 18 -2.64 5.38 -15.09
N GLY A 19 -3.20 5.40 -16.30
CA GLY A 19 -4.58 4.97 -16.56
C GLY A 19 -5.62 6.04 -16.19
N MET A 20 -6.89 5.64 -16.21
CA MET A 20 -8.00 6.53 -15.87
C MET A 20 -8.32 6.45 -14.36
N GLU A 21 -8.71 7.57 -13.80
CA GLU A 21 -9.18 7.64 -12.43
C GLU A 21 -10.40 6.74 -12.20
N THR A 22 -10.30 5.85 -11.23
CA THR A 22 -11.36 4.93 -10.87
C THR A 22 -11.34 4.60 -9.36
N ASN A 23 -12.32 3.84 -8.89
CA ASN A 23 -12.39 3.32 -7.52
C ASN A 23 -13.40 2.16 -7.47
N PHE A 24 -13.56 1.51 -6.33
CA PHE A 24 -14.42 0.34 -6.21
C PHE A 24 -15.86 0.57 -6.65
N ASP A 25 -16.42 1.74 -6.38
CA ASP A 25 -17.78 2.12 -6.75
C ASP A 25 -17.97 2.36 -8.27
N LYS A 26 -16.89 2.57 -9.00
CA LYS A 26 -16.90 2.82 -10.46
C LYS A 26 -16.69 1.55 -11.29
N GLU A 27 -16.25 0.45 -10.69
CA GLU A 27 -15.86 -0.78 -11.40
C GLU A 27 -16.99 -1.84 -11.52
N GLY A 28 -18.21 -1.48 -11.17
CA GLY A 28 -19.40 -2.33 -11.35
C GLY A 28 -19.22 -3.74 -10.76
N ASP A 29 -19.68 -4.74 -11.51
CA ASP A 29 -19.68 -6.16 -11.10
C ASP A 29 -18.34 -6.89 -11.32
N ASN A 30 -17.24 -6.17 -11.46
CA ASN A 30 -15.92 -6.80 -11.53
C ASN A 30 -15.43 -7.23 -10.14
N VAL A 31 -14.57 -8.24 -10.11
CA VAL A 31 -13.68 -8.49 -8.96
C VAL A 31 -12.60 -7.42 -9.00
N LYS A 32 -12.26 -6.82 -7.86
CA LYS A 32 -11.23 -5.79 -7.75
C LYS A 32 -10.06 -6.34 -6.95
N LEU A 33 -8.87 -6.27 -7.55
CA LEU A 33 -7.62 -6.62 -6.91
C LEU A 33 -6.74 -5.38 -6.89
N VAL A 34 -6.34 -4.96 -5.70
CA VAL A 34 -5.43 -3.83 -5.50
C VAL A 34 -4.09 -4.36 -5.05
N GLU A 35 -3.03 -3.98 -5.74
CA GLU A 35 -1.66 -4.16 -5.28
C GLU A 35 -1.20 -2.88 -4.59
N VAL A 36 -0.92 -2.97 -3.29
CA VAL A 36 -0.36 -1.87 -2.52
C VAL A 36 1.14 -2.09 -2.38
N PHE A 37 1.94 -1.16 -2.88
CA PHE A 37 3.38 -1.28 -2.97
C PHE A 37 4.10 0.03 -2.61
N GLN A 38 5.39 -0.04 -2.34
CA GLN A 38 6.26 1.13 -2.27
C GLN A 38 7.25 1.10 -3.44
N VAL A 39 7.64 2.28 -3.93
CA VAL A 39 8.65 2.37 -4.99
C VAL A 39 10.00 1.84 -4.50
N ASN A 40 10.30 2.06 -3.22
CA ASN A 40 11.47 1.47 -2.54
C ASN A 40 11.10 0.19 -1.79
N CYS A 41 10.69 -0.85 -2.53
CA CYS A 41 10.31 -2.15 -1.97
C CYS A 41 10.80 -3.28 -2.89
N PRO A 42 12.00 -3.85 -2.65
CA PRO A 42 12.54 -4.92 -3.49
C PRO A 42 11.58 -6.10 -3.68
N GLY A 43 10.93 -6.55 -2.60
CA GLY A 43 9.98 -7.67 -2.63
C GLY A 43 8.77 -7.43 -3.51
N CYS A 44 8.33 -6.17 -3.60
CA CYS A 44 7.23 -5.79 -4.48
C CYS A 44 7.55 -6.08 -5.95
N PHE A 45 8.75 -5.72 -6.39
CA PHE A 45 9.17 -5.85 -7.80
C PHE A 45 9.72 -7.24 -8.14
N MET A 46 10.31 -7.93 -7.16
CA MET A 46 10.89 -9.26 -7.39
C MET A 46 9.83 -10.36 -7.41
N TYR A 47 8.74 -10.20 -6.65
CA TYR A 47 7.76 -11.27 -6.42
C TYR A 47 6.32 -10.87 -6.71
N SER A 48 5.78 -9.88 -6.00
CA SER A 48 4.35 -9.57 -6.06
C SER A 48 3.93 -9.01 -7.42
N MET A 49 4.59 -7.98 -7.90
CA MET A 49 4.19 -7.28 -9.13
C MET A 49 4.21 -8.18 -10.37
N PRO A 50 5.23 -9.04 -10.61
CA PRO A 50 5.17 -10.03 -11.70
C PRO A 50 3.98 -10.98 -11.59
N GLU A 51 3.63 -11.43 -10.38
CA GLU A 51 2.48 -12.29 -10.14
C GLU A 51 1.16 -11.56 -10.45
N ILE A 52 0.99 -10.34 -9.95
CA ILE A 52 -0.21 -9.51 -10.21
C ILE A 52 -0.34 -9.19 -11.70
N ILE A 53 0.75 -8.94 -12.42
CA ILE A 53 0.75 -8.77 -13.87
C ILE A 53 0.23 -10.03 -14.58
N ASN A 54 0.69 -11.20 -14.17
CA ASN A 54 0.22 -12.47 -14.72
C ASN A 54 -1.29 -12.69 -14.46
N ILE A 55 -1.75 -12.40 -13.23
CA ILE A 55 -3.17 -12.46 -12.87
C ILE A 55 -3.98 -11.48 -13.73
N TYR A 56 -3.52 -10.25 -13.86
CA TYR A 56 -4.17 -9.23 -14.70
C TYR A 56 -4.30 -9.69 -16.15
N GLN A 57 -3.19 -10.14 -16.75
CA GLN A 57 -3.19 -10.60 -18.15
C GLN A 57 -4.15 -11.76 -18.37
N LYS A 58 -4.24 -12.69 -17.43
CA LYS A 58 -5.08 -13.87 -17.50
C LYS A 58 -6.57 -13.55 -17.36
N TYR A 59 -6.96 -12.61 -16.48
CA TYR A 59 -8.36 -12.42 -16.06
C TYR A 59 -8.98 -11.06 -16.42
N LYS A 60 -8.22 -10.13 -17.04
CA LYS A 60 -8.75 -8.80 -17.42
C LYS A 60 -9.96 -8.85 -18.36
N GLY A 61 -10.14 -9.93 -19.11
CA GLY A 61 -11.31 -10.18 -19.96
C GLY A 61 -12.47 -10.87 -19.26
N ASP A 62 -12.26 -11.39 -18.04
CA ASP A 62 -13.20 -12.24 -17.30
C ASP A 62 -13.82 -11.52 -16.08
N GLY A 63 -13.79 -10.17 -16.10
CA GLY A 63 -14.37 -9.34 -15.04
C GLY A 63 -13.46 -9.16 -13.83
N LEU A 64 -12.15 -9.09 -14.05
CA LEU A 64 -11.18 -8.64 -13.06
C LEU A 64 -10.70 -7.23 -13.41
N THR A 65 -10.75 -6.33 -12.44
CA THR A 65 -10.07 -5.03 -12.46
C THR A 65 -8.90 -5.06 -11.49
N VAL A 66 -7.74 -4.58 -11.92
CA VAL A 66 -6.54 -4.46 -11.09
C VAL A 66 -6.12 -3.00 -11.00
N PHE A 67 -5.74 -2.56 -9.80
CA PHE A 67 -5.12 -1.25 -9.54
C PHE A 67 -3.80 -1.42 -8.82
N GLY A 68 -2.83 -0.55 -9.10
CA GLY A 68 -1.67 -0.34 -8.26
C GLY A 68 -1.87 0.89 -7.38
N VAL A 69 -1.55 0.79 -6.11
CA VAL A 69 -1.50 1.90 -5.17
C VAL A 69 -0.11 1.99 -4.58
N ALA A 70 0.64 3.02 -5.01
CA ALA A 70 1.94 3.32 -4.41
C ALA A 70 1.72 4.07 -3.10
N THR A 71 2.21 3.53 -2.00
CA THR A 71 2.07 4.12 -0.66
C THR A 71 3.43 4.54 -0.10
N ALA A 72 3.44 5.26 1.03
CA ALA A 72 4.64 5.61 1.78
C ALA A 72 4.34 5.62 3.28
N PHE A 73 4.89 4.65 4.00
CA PHE A 73 4.86 4.60 5.46
C PHE A 73 6.27 4.61 6.08
N GLU A 74 7.29 4.50 5.24
CA GLU A 74 8.72 4.62 5.54
C GLU A 74 9.47 5.10 4.28
N ASP A 75 10.77 5.40 4.38
CA ASP A 75 11.62 5.86 3.26
C ASP A 75 10.97 6.96 2.43
N TYR A 76 10.44 7.98 3.10
CA TYR A 76 9.65 9.04 2.48
C TYR A 76 10.39 9.83 1.41
N ASP A 77 11.74 9.83 1.44
CA ASP A 77 12.60 10.43 0.42
C ASP A 77 12.70 9.58 -0.86
N LYS A 78 12.31 8.31 -0.82
CA LYS A 78 12.29 7.37 -1.94
C LYS A 78 10.87 7.10 -2.44
N ASN A 79 9.92 6.97 -1.52
CA ASN A 79 8.52 6.65 -1.83
C ASN A 79 7.74 7.93 -2.16
N THR A 80 8.19 8.65 -3.19
CA THR A 80 7.64 9.94 -3.64
C THR A 80 6.82 9.80 -4.91
N LEU A 81 5.98 10.80 -5.17
CA LEU A 81 5.22 10.88 -6.43
C LEU A 81 6.15 10.97 -7.65
N GLU A 82 7.24 11.73 -7.53
CA GLU A 82 8.23 11.92 -8.62
C GLU A 82 8.90 10.58 -8.98
N ASN A 83 9.28 9.79 -7.98
CA ASN A 83 9.88 8.48 -8.21
C ASN A 83 8.86 7.48 -8.79
N LEU A 84 7.58 7.58 -8.40
CA LEU A 84 6.50 6.80 -9.02
C LEU A 84 6.30 7.19 -10.49
N GLU A 85 6.27 8.47 -10.80
CA GLU A 85 6.17 8.97 -12.17
C GLU A 85 7.35 8.50 -13.04
N MET A 86 8.57 8.58 -12.52
CA MET A 86 9.77 8.09 -13.18
C MET A 86 9.69 6.57 -13.44
N LEU A 87 9.32 5.79 -12.42
CA LEU A 87 9.13 4.34 -12.55
C LEU A 87 8.16 3.98 -13.68
N LEU A 88 6.99 4.62 -13.71
CA LEU A 88 5.94 4.30 -14.68
C LEU A 88 6.24 4.80 -16.10
N THR A 89 7.01 5.88 -16.25
CA THR A 89 7.36 6.45 -17.55
C THR A 89 8.62 5.84 -18.16
N THR A 90 9.66 5.63 -17.33
CA THR A 90 10.98 5.21 -17.82
C THR A 90 11.34 3.77 -17.45
N GLY A 91 10.68 3.18 -16.45
CA GLY A 91 11.04 1.89 -15.85
C GLY A 91 12.19 1.98 -14.84
N GLU A 92 12.70 3.17 -14.56
CA GLU A 92 13.80 3.35 -13.60
C GLU A 92 13.31 3.13 -12.18
N VAL A 93 14.14 2.46 -11.37
CA VAL A 93 13.90 2.16 -9.96
C VAL A 93 14.93 2.85 -9.07
N VAL A 94 14.59 3.04 -7.81
CA VAL A 94 15.41 3.78 -6.84
C VAL A 94 15.79 2.94 -5.63
N GLY A 95 16.70 3.46 -4.82
CA GLY A 95 17.01 2.95 -3.48
C GLY A 95 17.36 1.47 -3.44
N ASP A 96 16.83 0.80 -2.43
CA ASP A 96 17.05 -0.63 -2.18
C ASP A 96 16.45 -1.51 -3.29
N THR A 97 15.35 -1.06 -3.91
CA THR A 97 14.79 -1.73 -5.09
C THR A 97 15.81 -1.80 -6.22
N LYS A 98 16.45 -0.68 -6.55
CA LYS A 98 17.49 -0.64 -7.59
C LYS A 98 18.66 -1.53 -7.24
N GLN A 99 19.13 -1.46 -6.00
CA GLN A 99 20.26 -2.25 -5.53
C GLN A 99 19.97 -3.76 -5.62
N ALA A 100 18.84 -4.20 -5.08
CA ALA A 100 18.47 -5.61 -5.07
C ALA A 100 18.25 -6.16 -6.48
N LEU A 101 17.46 -5.47 -7.31
CA LEU A 101 17.17 -5.92 -8.68
C LEU A 101 18.46 -5.95 -9.54
N SER A 102 19.38 -5.01 -9.35
CA SER A 102 20.69 -5.03 -10.01
C SER A 102 21.52 -6.24 -9.60
N GLN A 103 21.54 -6.54 -8.30
CA GLN A 103 22.28 -7.69 -7.76
C GLN A 103 21.78 -9.03 -8.32
N TYR A 104 20.48 -9.15 -8.54
CA TYR A 104 19.86 -10.35 -9.10
C TYR A 104 19.74 -10.36 -10.63
N GLY A 105 20.28 -9.36 -11.33
CA GLY A 105 20.26 -9.28 -12.79
C GLY A 105 18.84 -9.06 -13.37
N GLN A 106 17.95 -8.44 -12.62
CA GLN A 106 16.55 -8.21 -12.99
C GLN A 106 16.29 -6.82 -13.60
N LEU A 107 17.35 -6.06 -13.86
CA LEU A 107 17.30 -4.80 -14.58
C LEU A 107 17.98 -4.91 -15.96
N ASP A 108 17.43 -4.18 -16.93
CA ASP A 108 18.06 -3.94 -18.22
C ASP A 108 18.40 -2.45 -18.31
N ASP A 109 19.69 -2.12 -18.42
CA ASP A 109 20.19 -0.74 -18.37
C ASP A 109 19.59 0.12 -17.23
N GLY A 110 19.50 -0.50 -16.03
CA GLY A 110 18.96 0.15 -14.81
C GLY A 110 17.44 0.27 -14.75
N LYS A 111 16.70 -0.34 -15.67
CA LYS A 111 15.25 -0.31 -15.80
C LYS A 111 14.62 -1.68 -15.59
N LEU A 112 13.37 -1.68 -15.16
CA LEU A 112 12.57 -2.90 -15.07
C LEU A 112 12.46 -3.58 -16.44
N GLN A 113 12.57 -4.90 -16.46
CA GLN A 113 12.38 -5.74 -17.64
C GLN A 113 10.91 -5.92 -18.02
N PHE A 114 9.98 -5.36 -17.25
CA PHE A 114 8.53 -5.42 -17.48
C PHE A 114 7.89 -4.05 -17.29
N LYS A 115 6.69 -3.89 -17.83
CA LYS A 115 5.85 -2.71 -17.59
C LYS A 115 4.63 -3.10 -16.77
N ILE A 116 4.21 -2.21 -15.88
CA ILE A 116 2.97 -2.35 -15.13
C ILE A 116 1.81 -2.02 -16.08
N PRO A 117 0.91 -2.99 -16.39
CA PRO A 117 -0.08 -2.82 -17.46
C PRO A 117 -1.45 -2.30 -16.99
N TYR A 118 -1.63 -2.05 -15.70
CA TYR A 118 -2.87 -1.62 -15.08
C TYR A 118 -2.77 -0.19 -14.53
N PRO A 119 -3.91 0.48 -14.22
CA PRO A 119 -3.92 1.81 -13.63
C PRO A 119 -3.17 1.87 -12.30
N VAL A 120 -2.44 2.97 -12.07
CA VAL A 120 -1.66 3.18 -10.85
C VAL A 120 -1.89 4.59 -10.31
N ALA A 121 -2.16 4.68 -9.02
CA ALA A 121 -2.27 5.93 -8.27
C ALA A 121 -1.29 5.99 -7.11
N MET A 122 -0.98 7.20 -6.66
CA MET A 122 -0.35 7.42 -5.36
C MET A 122 -1.43 7.35 -4.28
N ASP A 123 -1.14 6.71 -3.15
CA ASP A 123 -1.98 6.78 -1.94
C ASP A 123 -2.18 8.24 -1.51
N SER A 124 -3.27 8.57 -0.85
CA SER A 124 -3.43 9.88 -0.23
C SER A 124 -2.49 9.98 0.97
N LEU A 125 -1.44 10.79 0.80
CA LEU A 125 -0.44 11.05 1.83
C LEU A 125 -0.74 12.39 2.51
N VAL A 126 -1.19 12.33 3.76
CA VAL A 126 -1.48 13.51 4.57
C VAL A 126 -0.30 13.76 5.50
N LYS A 127 0.31 14.95 5.38
CA LYS A 127 1.45 15.32 6.22
C LYS A 127 1.05 15.34 7.70
N GLU A 128 1.77 14.59 8.51
CA GLU A 128 1.56 14.58 9.96
C GLU A 128 2.11 15.88 10.55
N THR A 129 1.27 16.58 11.31
CA THR A 129 1.62 17.82 11.99
C THR A 129 1.23 17.73 13.45
N GLY A 130 2.18 18.04 14.35
CA GLY A 130 1.94 18.05 15.79
C GLY A 130 2.19 16.71 16.49
N GLU A 131 1.86 16.68 17.77
CA GLU A 131 1.98 15.46 18.59
C GLU A 131 0.81 14.52 18.29
N PRO A 132 1.07 13.20 18.19
CA PRO A 132 0.01 12.22 17.97
C PRO A 132 -0.97 12.23 19.14
N SER A 133 -2.28 12.24 18.86
CA SER A 133 -3.28 12.19 19.91
C SER A 133 -3.26 10.85 20.64
N ARG A 134 -3.59 10.89 21.95
CA ARG A 134 -3.65 9.66 22.75
C ARG A 134 -4.68 8.68 22.21
N GLU A 135 -5.81 9.19 21.70
CA GLU A 135 -6.87 8.38 21.09
C GLU A 135 -6.36 7.65 19.85
N LYS A 136 -5.65 8.35 18.95
CA LYS A 136 -5.07 7.75 17.73
C LYS A 136 -4.08 6.64 18.09
N MET A 137 -3.18 6.89 19.05
CA MET A 137 -2.22 5.89 19.52
C MET A 137 -2.90 4.68 20.18
N THR A 138 -3.92 4.93 21.03
CA THR A 138 -4.66 3.85 21.70
C THR A 138 -5.41 2.98 20.69
N ALA A 139 -6.06 3.60 19.71
CA ALA A 139 -6.76 2.87 18.64
C ALA A 139 -5.78 2.00 17.83
N PHE A 140 -4.61 2.53 17.48
CA PHE A 140 -3.56 1.79 16.81
C PHE A 140 -3.08 0.59 17.64
N ILE A 141 -2.80 0.79 18.95
CA ILE A 141 -2.35 -0.27 19.85
C ILE A 141 -3.41 -1.38 19.95
N LYS A 142 -4.68 -1.03 20.16
CA LYS A 142 -5.76 -2.02 20.29
C LYS A 142 -6.02 -2.79 19.00
N ASN A 143 -5.72 -2.19 17.85
CA ASN A 143 -5.77 -2.89 16.58
C ASN A 143 -4.70 -3.97 16.46
N GLN A 144 -3.48 -3.69 16.94
CA GLN A 144 -2.36 -4.63 16.89
C GLN A 144 -2.36 -5.62 18.06
N LEU A 145 -2.91 -5.21 19.19
CA LEU A 145 -2.96 -5.97 20.44
C LEU A 145 -4.37 -5.86 21.04
N PRO A 146 -5.32 -6.70 20.60
CA PRO A 146 -6.73 -6.62 21.04
C PRO A 146 -6.91 -6.78 22.56
N ASP A 147 -6.01 -7.48 23.23
CA ASP A 147 -6.01 -7.72 24.68
C ASP A 147 -5.20 -6.66 25.47
N PHE A 148 -4.87 -5.53 24.85
CA PHE A 148 -4.07 -4.45 25.46
C PHE A 148 -4.62 -3.99 26.82
N ASP A 149 -5.94 -3.88 26.95
CA ASP A 149 -6.56 -3.40 28.21
C ASP A 149 -6.32 -4.34 29.39
N SER A 150 -6.11 -5.62 29.13
CA SER A 150 -5.83 -6.66 30.16
C SER A 150 -4.36 -6.80 30.53
N GLN A 151 -3.46 -6.11 29.80
CA GLN A 151 -2.03 -6.19 30.05
C GLN A 151 -1.59 -5.44 31.33
N PRO A 152 -0.48 -5.85 32.00
CA PRO A 152 0.09 -5.13 33.14
C PRO A 152 0.41 -3.66 32.79
N GLU A 153 0.26 -2.76 33.77
CA GLU A 153 0.45 -1.31 33.56
C GLU A 153 1.86 -0.96 33.03
N ASP A 154 2.91 -1.58 33.56
CA ASP A 154 4.28 -1.35 33.10
C ASP A 154 4.46 -1.74 31.63
N TYR A 155 3.82 -2.83 31.18
CA TYR A 155 3.84 -3.27 29.80
C TYR A 155 3.05 -2.31 28.89
N LYS A 156 1.87 -1.87 29.33
CA LYS A 156 1.08 -0.86 28.62
C LYS A 156 1.86 0.42 28.39
N GLN A 157 2.57 0.89 29.42
CA GLN A 157 3.38 2.09 29.32
C GLN A 157 4.51 1.92 28.31
N GLN A 158 5.22 0.79 28.32
CA GLN A 158 6.28 0.51 27.35
C GLN A 158 5.76 0.49 25.90
N ILE A 159 4.62 -0.17 25.66
CA ILE A 159 3.98 -0.20 24.34
C ILE A 159 3.59 1.22 23.91
N PHE A 160 3.00 2.00 24.82
CA PHE A 160 2.58 3.36 24.53
C PHE A 160 3.76 4.28 24.12
N GLU A 161 4.89 4.19 24.81
CA GLU A 161 6.09 4.98 24.49
C GLU A 161 6.70 4.54 23.13
N ARG A 162 6.70 3.24 22.82
CA ARG A 162 7.14 2.74 21.49
C ARG A 162 6.25 3.27 20.38
N VAL A 163 4.94 3.19 20.55
CA VAL A 163 3.96 3.69 19.57
C VAL A 163 4.07 5.21 19.42
N LYS A 164 4.26 5.93 20.50
CA LYS A 164 4.52 7.38 20.47
C LYS A 164 5.77 7.74 19.66
N THR A 165 6.85 6.98 19.85
CA THR A 165 8.09 7.16 19.09
C THR A 165 7.86 6.86 17.61
N TYR A 166 7.16 5.79 17.29
CA TYR A 166 6.78 5.44 15.92
C TYR A 166 5.96 6.57 15.26
N PHE A 167 4.91 7.08 15.93
CA PHE A 167 4.11 8.18 15.37
C PHE A 167 4.91 9.48 15.20
N LYS A 168 5.89 9.75 16.08
CA LYS A 168 6.78 10.91 15.93
C LYS A 168 7.74 10.79 14.75
N SER A 169 8.09 9.59 14.32
CA SER A 169 8.94 9.37 13.15
C SER A 169 8.17 9.38 11.82
N LYS A 170 6.83 9.35 11.86
CA LYS A 170 6.01 9.43 10.65
C LYS A 170 5.98 10.84 10.08
N GLU A 171 6.32 10.98 8.81
CA GLU A 171 6.16 12.23 8.08
C GLU A 171 4.75 12.38 7.49
N TYR A 172 4.14 11.25 7.11
CA TYR A 172 2.81 11.20 6.48
C TYR A 172 1.96 10.07 7.06
N SER A 173 0.63 10.29 7.11
CA SER A 173 -0.38 9.24 7.13
C SER A 173 -0.70 8.82 5.70
N ALA A 174 -0.58 7.54 5.39
CA ALA A 174 -0.98 6.94 4.14
C ALA A 174 -2.42 6.41 4.29
N GLU A 175 -3.39 7.17 3.77
CA GLU A 175 -4.80 6.98 4.15
C GLU A 175 -5.39 5.63 3.72
N THR A 176 -5.07 5.14 2.50
CA THR A 176 -5.51 3.80 2.07
C THR A 176 -4.82 2.71 2.88
N PHE A 177 -3.52 2.79 3.05
CA PHE A 177 -2.72 1.81 3.80
C PHE A 177 -3.23 1.67 5.25
N GLU A 178 -3.46 2.79 5.93
CA GLU A 178 -3.96 2.81 7.30
C GLU A 178 -5.43 2.36 7.40
N MET A 179 -6.29 2.79 6.47
CA MET A 179 -7.71 2.44 6.46
C MET A 179 -7.93 0.92 6.35
N TYR A 180 -7.12 0.25 5.55
CA TYR A 180 -7.15 -1.21 5.39
C TYR A 180 -6.26 -1.94 6.40
N SER A 181 -5.64 -1.22 7.35
CA SER A 181 -4.79 -1.78 8.40
C SER A 181 -3.66 -2.67 7.86
N LEU A 182 -3.10 -2.30 6.71
CA LEU A 182 -2.01 -3.03 6.09
C LEU A 182 -0.76 -2.98 6.97
N GLN A 183 0.04 -4.05 6.95
CA GLN A 183 1.18 -4.20 7.86
C GLN A 183 2.53 -4.01 7.18
N GLY A 184 2.54 -3.87 5.87
CA GLY A 184 3.75 -3.73 5.05
C GLY A 184 3.43 -3.77 3.57
N THR A 185 4.48 -3.77 2.75
CA THR A 185 4.39 -3.97 1.31
C THR A 185 5.34 -5.11 0.87
N PRO A 186 4.95 -5.89 -0.13
CA PRO A 186 3.67 -5.83 -0.87
C PRO A 186 2.48 -6.29 -0.02
N SER A 187 1.32 -5.67 -0.26
CA SER A 187 0.02 -6.13 0.25
C SER A 187 -1.01 -6.12 -0.87
N THR A 188 -2.05 -6.94 -0.74
CA THR A 188 -3.15 -6.95 -1.70
C THR A 188 -4.48 -6.69 -0.98
N ILE A 189 -5.43 -6.04 -1.68
CA ILE A 189 -6.81 -5.88 -1.21
C ILE A 189 -7.70 -6.55 -2.25
N LEU A 190 -8.47 -7.56 -1.83
CA LEU A 190 -9.37 -8.29 -2.70
C LEU A 190 -10.83 -7.96 -2.38
N VAL A 191 -11.54 -7.46 -3.39
CA VAL A 191 -12.96 -7.10 -3.28
C VAL A 191 -13.76 -7.85 -4.33
N ASP A 192 -14.83 -8.51 -3.91
CA ASP A 192 -15.67 -9.29 -4.81
C ASP A 192 -16.58 -8.42 -5.68
N ARG A 193 -17.35 -9.09 -6.57
CA ARG A 193 -18.31 -8.45 -7.48
C ARG A 193 -19.40 -7.64 -6.77
N LYS A 194 -19.73 -8.00 -5.52
CA LYS A 194 -20.73 -7.30 -4.71
C LYS A 194 -20.14 -6.13 -3.91
N GLY A 195 -18.84 -5.87 -4.04
CA GLY A 195 -18.12 -4.85 -3.30
C GLY A 195 -17.79 -5.25 -1.86
N ILE A 196 -17.74 -6.55 -1.58
CA ILE A 196 -17.42 -7.07 -0.25
C ILE A 196 -15.92 -7.38 -0.17
N LEU A 197 -15.26 -6.89 0.88
CA LEU A 197 -13.87 -7.20 1.18
C LEU A 197 -13.70 -8.68 1.47
N ARG A 198 -12.79 -9.33 0.76
CA ARG A 198 -12.54 -10.78 0.88
C ARG A 198 -11.20 -11.10 1.49
N ASP A 199 -10.23 -10.23 1.28
CA ASP A 199 -8.87 -10.42 1.83
C ASP A 199 -8.09 -9.10 1.83
N VAL A 200 -7.07 -9.03 2.71
CA VAL A 200 -6.05 -7.98 2.78
C VAL A 200 -4.70 -8.54 3.20
#